data_9530b230a0c97619823ab5d85cd41c8b
#
_entry.id   9530b230a0c97619823ab5d85cd41c8b
#
_cell.length_a   1.000
_cell.length_b   1.000
_cell.length_c   1.000
_cell.angle_alpha   90.00
_cell.angle_beta   90.00
_cell.angle_gamma   90.00
#
_symmetry.space_group_name_H-M   'P 1'
#
loop_
_entity.id
_entity.type
_entity.pdbx_description
1 polymer ?
#
loop_
_entity_poly.entity_id
_entity_poly.type
_entity_poly.pdbx_seq_one_letter_code
_entity_poly.pdbx_strand_id
1 'polypeptide(L)'
;MSIVILGGNECMERRYKDLCDSYQCQSKIFTKLSGGLRKKMGSPDLMIFFTSTMSHKMVQGAMSELKGGSTVIERCHTSSLSALRGIL
;
A
#
# COMPACT_ATOMS: atom_id res chain seq x y z
N MET A 1 -4.48 -10.88 -8.24
CA MET A 1 -3.29 -10.15 -7.76
C MET A 1 -3.56 -9.59 -6.39
N SER A 2 -2.61 -9.71 -5.50
CA SER A 2 -2.73 -9.23 -4.13
C SER A 2 -1.94 -7.93 -3.98
N ILE A 3 -2.59 -6.87 -3.48
CA ILE A 3 -2.00 -5.54 -3.35
C ILE A 3 -2.12 -5.08 -1.90
N VAL A 4 -1.05 -4.50 -1.37
CA VAL A 4 -1.07 -3.82 -0.08
C VAL A 4 -0.72 -2.36 -0.31
N ILE A 5 -1.55 -1.46 0.24
CA ILE A 5 -1.34 -0.02 0.14
C ILE A 5 -1.03 0.51 1.53
N LEU A 6 0.11 1.20 1.65
CA LEU A 6 0.51 1.85 2.89
C LEU A 6 0.43 3.36 2.74
N GLY A 7 -0.12 4.02 3.74
CA GLY A 7 -0.32 5.46 3.71
C GLY A 7 -1.63 5.82 3.03
N GLY A 8 -1.68 7.03 2.50
CA GLY A 8 -2.89 7.54 1.88
C GLY A 8 -3.80 8.24 2.89
N ASN A 9 -4.96 8.67 2.42
CA ASN A 9 -5.95 9.37 3.23
C ASN A 9 -6.99 8.39 3.74
N GLU A 10 -7.25 8.38 5.05
CA GLU A 10 -8.24 7.49 5.65
C GLU A 10 -9.62 7.67 5.02
N CYS A 11 -9.97 8.88 4.64
CA CYS A 11 -11.26 9.16 4.00
C CYS A 11 -11.38 8.52 2.62
N MET A 12 -10.28 8.16 2.00
CA MET A 12 -10.25 7.57 0.66
C MET A 12 -10.00 6.06 0.67
N GLU A 13 -9.84 5.47 1.85
CA GLU A 13 -9.51 4.05 1.98
C GLU A 13 -10.49 3.16 1.20
N ARG A 14 -11.78 3.42 1.35
CA ARG A 14 -12.80 2.66 0.64
C ARG A 14 -12.69 2.83 -0.87
N ARG A 15 -12.37 4.04 -1.33
CA ARG A 15 -12.21 4.33 -2.75
C ARG A 15 -11.01 3.60 -3.35
N TYR A 16 -9.91 3.51 -2.60
CA TYR A 16 -8.74 2.74 -3.03
C TYR A 16 -9.11 1.27 -3.19
N LYS A 17 -9.85 0.73 -2.22
CA LYS A 17 -10.27 -0.66 -2.26
C LYS A 17 -11.19 -0.92 -3.44
N ASP A 18 -12.18 -0.04 -3.66
CA ASP A 18 -13.11 -0.17 -4.77
C ASP A 18 -12.38 -0.13 -6.12
N LEU A 19 -11.39 0.73 -6.25
CA LEU A 19 -10.59 0.82 -7.47
C LEU A 19 -9.82 -0.48 -7.71
N CYS A 20 -9.19 -1.02 -6.68
CA CYS A 20 -8.47 -2.29 -6.80
C CYS A 20 -9.43 -3.43 -7.17
N ASP A 21 -10.62 -3.46 -6.56
CA ASP A 21 -11.63 -4.46 -6.87
C ASP A 21 -12.06 -4.38 -8.34
N SER A 22 -12.14 -3.17 -8.90
CA SER A 22 -12.51 -2.99 -10.30
C SER A 22 -11.48 -3.57 -11.27
N TYR A 23 -10.25 -3.73 -10.81
CA TYR A 23 -9.18 -4.40 -11.57
C TYR A 23 -9.02 -5.86 -11.16
N GLN A 24 -9.98 -6.40 -10.41
CA GLN A 24 -9.97 -7.80 -9.94
C GLN A 24 -8.76 -8.09 -9.05
N CYS A 25 -8.34 -7.11 -8.27
CA CYS A 25 -7.22 -7.24 -7.35
C CYS A 25 -7.73 -7.25 -5.92
N GLN A 26 -7.19 -8.15 -5.10
CA GLN A 26 -7.44 -8.13 -3.66
C GLN A 26 -6.55 -7.05 -3.07
N SER A 27 -7.10 -6.21 -2.20
CA SER A 27 -6.34 -5.13 -1.60
C SER A 27 -6.49 -5.08 -0.09
N LYS A 28 -5.43 -4.67 0.58
CA LYS A 28 -5.42 -4.34 2.00
C LYS A 28 -4.81 -2.95 2.12
N ILE A 29 -5.48 -2.07 2.87
CA ILE A 29 -5.07 -0.68 2.97
C ILE A 29 -4.78 -0.36 4.43
N PHE A 30 -3.58 0.15 4.69
CA PHE A 30 -3.14 0.52 6.03
C PHE A 30 -2.74 1.99 6.02
N THR A 31 -3.62 2.86 6.50
CA THR A 31 -3.34 4.30 6.56
C THR A 31 -2.51 4.67 7.77
N LYS A 32 -2.44 3.80 8.76
CA LYS A 32 -1.64 3.99 9.98
C LYS A 32 -0.76 2.78 10.21
N LEU A 33 0.48 3.03 10.65
CA LEU A 33 1.37 1.96 11.06
C LEU A 33 0.94 1.45 12.43
N SER A 34 0.73 0.15 12.54
CA SER A 34 0.36 -0.49 13.81
C SER A 34 1.24 -1.70 14.06
N GLY A 35 1.32 -2.12 15.32
CA GLY A 35 2.04 -3.34 15.66
C GLY A 35 1.42 -4.55 14.95
N GLY A 36 2.27 -5.48 14.52
CA GLY A 36 1.80 -6.67 13.83
C GLY A 36 1.47 -6.45 12.36
N LEU A 37 1.87 -5.32 11.80
CA LEU A 37 1.62 -4.98 10.40
C LEU A 37 2.13 -6.08 9.46
N ARG A 38 3.28 -6.65 9.74
CA ARG A 38 3.88 -7.71 8.94
C ARG A 38 2.95 -8.92 8.79
N LYS A 39 2.32 -9.34 9.88
CA LYS A 39 1.37 -10.46 9.86
C LYS A 39 0.13 -10.12 9.05
N LYS A 40 -0.31 -8.86 9.13
CA LYS A 40 -1.49 -8.39 8.40
C LYS A 40 -1.23 -8.24 6.91
N MET A 41 -0.01 -7.89 6.53
CA MET A 41 0.34 -7.71 5.12
C MET A 41 0.45 -9.03 4.37
N GLY A 42 0.92 -10.07 5.02
CA GLY A 42 1.18 -11.33 4.35
C GLY A 42 2.27 -11.22 3.29
N SER A 43 2.04 -11.83 2.14
CA SER A 43 3.00 -11.79 1.02
C SER A 43 2.30 -11.26 -0.23
N PRO A 44 2.13 -9.94 -0.34
CA PRO A 44 1.45 -9.35 -1.50
C PRO A 44 2.32 -9.44 -2.76
N ASP A 45 1.66 -9.40 -3.91
CA ASP A 45 2.35 -9.31 -5.20
C ASP A 45 2.88 -7.91 -5.44
N LEU A 46 2.13 -6.90 -4.99
CA LEU A 46 2.47 -5.49 -5.17
C LEU A 46 2.25 -4.73 -3.87
N MET A 47 3.20 -3.89 -3.52
CA MET A 47 3.12 -3.00 -2.37
C MET A 47 3.20 -1.56 -2.87
N ILE A 48 2.22 -0.74 -2.51
CA ILE A 48 2.18 0.67 -2.92
C ILE A 48 2.38 1.56 -1.68
N PHE A 49 3.33 2.48 -1.76
CA PHE A 49 3.60 3.45 -0.72
C PHE A 49 3.19 4.84 -1.19
N PHE A 50 2.22 5.44 -0.50
CA PHE A 50 1.87 6.85 -0.70
C PHE A 50 2.76 7.71 0.19
N THR A 51 3.94 8.01 -0.28
CA THR A 51 5.01 8.61 0.53
C THR A 51 4.71 9.99 1.08
N SER A 52 3.83 10.76 0.44
CA SER A 52 3.44 12.08 0.93
C SER A 52 2.68 12.03 2.26
N THR A 53 2.05 10.90 2.57
CA THR A 53 1.26 10.72 3.79
C THR A 53 1.96 9.78 4.78
N MET A 54 3.17 9.33 4.47
CA MET A 54 3.93 8.41 5.31
C MET A 54 5.14 9.14 5.91
N SER A 55 5.44 8.87 7.18
CA SER A 55 6.68 9.35 7.76
C SER A 55 7.85 8.53 7.20
N HIS A 56 9.05 9.11 7.29
CA HIS A 56 10.27 8.44 6.86
C HIS A 56 10.47 7.10 7.59
N LYS A 57 10.14 7.07 8.90
CA LYS A 57 10.23 5.84 9.69
C LYS A 57 9.27 4.78 9.20
N MET A 58 8.05 5.16 8.80
CA MET A 58 7.08 4.21 8.26
C MET A 58 7.58 3.57 6.98
N VAL A 59 8.15 4.38 6.08
CA VAL A 59 8.69 3.87 4.82
C VAL A 59 9.82 2.89 5.09
N GLN A 60 10.76 3.26 5.95
CA GLN A 60 11.91 2.41 6.28
C GLN A 60 11.47 1.12 6.97
N GLY A 61 10.55 1.21 7.91
CA GLY A 61 10.03 0.05 8.62
C GLY A 61 9.34 -0.93 7.69
N ALA A 62 8.50 -0.42 6.80
CA ALA A 62 7.80 -1.25 5.84
C ALA A 62 8.78 -1.91 4.86
N MET A 63 9.78 -1.18 4.39
CA MET A 63 10.79 -1.73 3.50
C MET A 63 11.63 -2.83 4.17
N SER A 64 11.94 -2.68 5.46
CA SER A 64 12.64 -3.70 6.22
C SER A 64 11.83 -4.99 6.31
N GLU A 65 10.52 -4.87 6.51
CA GLU A 65 9.62 -6.02 6.61
C GLU A 65 9.54 -6.81 5.30
N LEU A 66 9.78 -6.14 4.16
CA LEU A 66 9.69 -6.76 2.84
C LEU A 66 11.04 -7.27 2.33
N LYS A 67 12.09 -7.10 3.10
CA LYS A 67 13.43 -7.50 2.69
C LYS A 67 13.50 -9.00 2.44
N GLY A 68 13.97 -9.39 1.28
CA GLY A 68 14.07 -10.79 0.89
C GLY A 68 12.83 -11.38 0.23
N GLY A 69 11.75 -10.61 0.10
CA GLY A 69 10.54 -11.06 -0.57
C GLY A 69 10.56 -10.78 -2.07
N SER A 70 9.62 -11.39 -2.79
CA SER A 70 9.45 -11.18 -4.23
C SER A 70 8.42 -10.10 -4.55
N THR A 71 7.98 -9.35 -3.54
CA THR A 71 6.98 -8.30 -3.71
C THR A 71 7.54 -7.13 -4.51
N VAL A 72 6.81 -6.69 -5.52
CA VAL A 72 7.14 -5.47 -6.27
C VAL A 72 6.71 -4.27 -5.45
N ILE A 73 7.60 -3.29 -5.31
CA ILE A 73 7.34 -2.08 -4.53
C ILE A 73 7.23 -0.89 -5.46
N GLU A 74 6.10 -0.19 -5.37
CA GLU A 74 5.87 1.07 -6.09
C GLU A 74 5.74 2.20 -5.08
N ARG A 75 6.47 3.27 -5.31
CA ARG A 75 6.39 4.48 -4.49
C ARG A 75 5.61 5.54 -5.26
N CYS A 76 4.61 6.10 -4.62
CA CYS A 76 3.82 7.16 -5.21
C CYS A 76 3.78 8.34 -4.25
N HIS A 77 4.24 9.51 -4.72
CA HIS A 77 4.23 10.71 -3.89
C HIS A 77 2.81 11.20 -3.62
N THR A 78 1.95 11.09 -4.63
CA THR A 78 0.57 11.57 -4.54
C THR A 78 -0.37 10.44 -4.15
N SER A 79 -1.23 10.68 -3.16
CA SER A 79 -2.19 9.69 -2.68
C SER A 79 -3.55 9.76 -3.39
N SER A 80 -3.57 10.24 -4.64
CA SER A 80 -4.80 10.38 -5.42
C SER A 80 -5.21 9.06 -6.08
N LEU A 81 -6.49 8.94 -6.42
CA LEU A 81 -6.99 7.79 -7.17
C LEU A 81 -6.39 7.70 -8.57
N SER A 82 -6.12 8.85 -9.19
CA SER A 82 -5.48 8.88 -10.50
C SER A 82 -4.09 8.27 -10.46
N ALA A 83 -3.32 8.56 -9.41
CA ALA A 83 -1.99 7.98 -9.23
C ALA A 83 -2.08 6.47 -9.04
N LEU A 84 -3.03 6.01 -8.24
CA LEU A 84 -3.23 4.58 -8.01
C LEU A 84 -3.62 3.87 -9.31
N ARG A 85 -4.52 4.47 -10.07
CA ARG A 85 -4.96 3.91 -11.35
C ARG A 85 -3.78 3.77 -12.32
N GLY A 86 -2.87 4.74 -12.32
CA GLY A 86 -1.68 4.70 -13.16
C GLY A 86 -0.74 3.54 -12.84
N ILE A 87 -0.76 3.08 -11.57
CA ILE A 87 0.05 1.93 -11.15
C ILE A 87 -0.63 0.61 -11.52
N LEU A 88 -1.94 0.57 -11.43
CA LEU A 88 -2.71 -0.62 -11.76
C LEU A 88 -2.82 -0.79 -13.28
#